data_fe900db5a1510f042579a7f61eda9359
#
_entry.id   fe900db5a1510f042579a7f61eda9359
#
_cell.length_a   1.000
_cell.length_b   1.000
_cell.length_c   1.000
_cell.angle_alpha   90.00
_cell.angle_beta   90.00
_cell.angle_gamma   90.00
#
_symmetry.space_group_name_H-M   'P 1'
#
loop_
_entity.id
_entity.type
_entity.pdbx_description
1 polymer ?
#
loop_
_entity_poly.entity_id
_entity_poly.type
_entity_poly.pdbx_seq_one_letter_code
_entity_poly.pdbx_strand_id
1 'polypeptide(L)'
;ITNKTENLAVKNIIDRANLASYYAGEDGSAEARMIIVDENGNRQMRQFTILRKDVQDLGDQTMLVFFSKPSNVKDTVFRVEKQLQSDDNRWLFLPALDLVKRISAGDKRTSFVGSHFYYEDVSGRNPNEDNFSLDSEDSSTYTITASPKDPQSVEFNHYVVTIDKQNSLPIETTYYDHNDRAIRKMTVLQVQEIDGIATVVKSRITNLNNNSYTEMQFRNVKYNLGLPDSIFSERSMRTPPKAWLD
;
A
#
# COMPACT_ATOMS: atom_id res chain seq x y z
N ILE A 1 -0.38 35.22 -0.52
CA ILE A 1 -0.20 34.76 0.89
C ILE A 1 -1.15 33.61 1.18
N THR A 2 -2.39 33.62 0.70
CA THR A 2 -3.43 32.58 0.91
C THR A 2 -2.99 31.21 0.34
N ASN A 3 -2.45 31.18 -0.87
CA ASN A 3 -2.05 29.95 -1.55
C ASN A 3 -0.96 29.12 -0.81
N LYS A 4 -0.04 29.80 -0.11
CA LYS A 4 1.05 29.11 0.59
C LYS A 4 0.58 28.47 1.91
N THR A 5 -0.37 29.10 2.58
CA THR A 5 -0.96 28.58 3.82
C THR A 5 -1.91 27.42 3.55
N GLU A 6 -2.72 27.48 2.48
CA GLU A 6 -3.57 26.39 2.05
C GLU A 6 -2.76 25.16 1.63
N ASN A 7 -1.69 25.34 0.85
CA ASN A 7 -0.78 24.26 0.45
C ASN A 7 -0.11 23.59 1.67
N LEU A 8 0.23 24.35 2.70
CA LEU A 8 0.82 23.78 3.91
C LEU A 8 -0.20 22.98 4.72
N ALA A 9 -1.46 23.44 4.79
CA ALA A 9 -2.53 22.74 5.47
C ALA A 9 -2.85 21.39 4.79
N VAL A 10 -2.96 21.37 3.46
CA VAL A 10 -3.20 20.14 2.68
C VAL A 10 -2.03 19.17 2.82
N LYS A 11 -0.79 19.67 2.77
CA LYS A 11 0.40 18.84 3.00
C LYS A 11 0.37 18.16 4.36
N ASN A 12 -0.02 18.87 5.41
CA ASN A 12 -0.12 18.30 6.75
C ASN A 12 -1.19 17.20 6.84
N ILE A 13 -2.31 17.34 6.15
CA ILE A 13 -3.35 16.30 6.08
C ILE A 13 -2.81 15.06 5.39
N ILE A 14 -2.13 15.22 4.26
CA ILE A 14 -1.54 14.12 3.48
C ILE A 14 -0.41 13.43 4.26
N ASP A 15 0.46 14.18 4.93
CA ASP A 15 1.54 13.61 5.75
C ASP A 15 0.97 12.76 6.90
N ARG A 16 -0.07 13.23 7.58
CA ARG A 16 -0.76 12.46 8.63
C ARG A 16 -1.44 11.21 8.08
N ALA A 17 -2.07 11.31 6.91
CA ALA A 17 -2.69 10.15 6.27
C ALA A 17 -1.65 9.11 5.86
N ASN A 18 -0.51 9.52 5.34
CA ASN A 18 0.59 8.65 4.98
C ASN A 18 1.21 7.98 6.22
N LEU A 19 1.41 8.75 7.30
CA LEU A 19 1.88 8.20 8.57
C LEU A 19 0.92 7.14 9.11
N ALA A 20 -0.37 7.41 9.15
CA ALA A 20 -1.39 6.49 9.63
C ALA A 20 -1.49 5.21 8.80
N SER A 21 -1.29 5.31 7.49
CA SER A 21 -1.45 4.19 6.55
C SER A 21 -0.23 3.27 6.48
N TYR A 22 0.98 3.81 6.52
CA TYR A 22 2.20 3.06 6.21
C TYR A 22 3.29 3.13 7.27
N TYR A 23 3.23 4.07 8.20
CA TYR A 23 4.28 4.33 9.20
C TYR A 23 3.80 4.21 10.64
N ALA A 24 2.67 3.56 10.88
CA ALA A 24 2.16 3.35 12.23
C ALA A 24 3.09 2.41 13.01
N GLY A 25 3.58 2.88 14.18
CA GLY A 25 4.64 2.21 14.92
C GLY A 25 6.00 2.27 14.19
N GLU A 26 7.09 1.93 14.89
CA GLU A 26 8.44 1.91 14.31
C GLU A 26 8.65 0.73 13.37
N ASP A 27 8.01 -0.38 13.66
CA ASP A 27 7.97 -1.60 12.85
C ASP A 27 6.64 -2.33 13.06
N GLY A 28 6.43 -3.39 12.31
CA GLY A 28 5.25 -4.20 12.47
C GLY A 28 5.28 -5.48 11.67
N SER A 29 4.39 -6.38 12.07
CA SER A 29 4.07 -7.60 11.34
C SER A 29 2.55 -7.78 11.23
N ALA A 30 2.12 -8.44 10.16
CA ALA A 30 0.73 -8.83 9.97
C ALA A 30 0.64 -10.08 9.11
N GLU A 31 -0.33 -10.92 9.41
CA GLU A 31 -0.78 -11.97 8.49
C GLU A 31 -1.85 -11.38 7.57
N ALA A 32 -1.78 -11.68 6.29
CA ALA A 32 -2.71 -11.17 5.30
C ALA A 32 -3.32 -12.28 4.45
N ARG A 33 -4.57 -12.06 4.06
CA ARG A 33 -5.28 -12.86 3.07
C ARG A 33 -5.84 -11.94 1.99
N MET A 34 -5.53 -12.25 0.73
CA MET A 34 -6.19 -11.66 -0.43
C MET A 34 -7.21 -12.64 -0.99
N ILE A 35 -8.42 -12.17 -1.23
CA ILE A 35 -9.45 -12.88 -1.98
C ILE A 35 -9.64 -12.14 -3.30
N ILE A 36 -9.24 -12.77 -4.39
CA ILE A 36 -9.29 -12.21 -5.75
C ILE A 36 -10.54 -12.75 -6.43
N VAL A 37 -11.43 -11.85 -6.85
CA VAL A 37 -12.69 -12.19 -7.52
C VAL A 37 -12.68 -11.60 -8.92
N ASP A 38 -12.74 -12.46 -9.94
CA ASP A 38 -12.78 -12.04 -11.33
C ASP A 38 -14.17 -11.53 -11.76
N GLU A 39 -14.29 -11.07 -13.00
CA GLU A 39 -15.54 -10.54 -13.54
C GLU A 39 -16.67 -11.59 -13.63
N ASN A 40 -16.33 -12.89 -13.62
CA ASN A 40 -17.28 -14.00 -13.63
C ASN A 40 -17.60 -14.52 -12.22
N GLY A 41 -17.03 -13.92 -11.17
CA GLY A 41 -17.22 -14.31 -9.78
C GLY A 41 -16.34 -15.48 -9.33
N ASN A 42 -15.39 -15.93 -10.14
CA ASN A 42 -14.42 -16.94 -9.74
C ASN A 42 -13.48 -16.37 -8.69
N ARG A 43 -13.13 -17.18 -7.70
CA ARG A 43 -12.34 -16.77 -6.54
C ARG A 43 -10.99 -17.46 -6.52
N GLN A 44 -9.97 -16.68 -6.21
CA GLN A 44 -8.63 -17.16 -5.86
C GLN A 44 -8.22 -16.55 -4.53
N MET A 45 -7.41 -17.27 -3.77
CA MET A 45 -6.91 -16.81 -2.48
C MET A 45 -5.39 -16.79 -2.49
N ARG A 46 -4.82 -15.78 -1.79
CA ARG A 46 -3.39 -15.72 -1.44
C ARG A 46 -3.26 -15.45 0.05
N GLN A 47 -2.30 -16.09 0.70
CA GLN A 47 -1.94 -15.78 2.08
C GLN A 47 -0.47 -15.43 2.15
N PHE A 48 -0.14 -14.46 2.99
CA PHE A 48 1.23 -13.99 3.19
C PHE A 48 1.40 -13.32 4.56
N THR A 49 2.63 -13.15 4.96
CA THR A 49 3.03 -12.37 6.13
C THR A 49 3.81 -11.16 5.68
N ILE A 50 3.49 -9.99 6.23
CA ILE A 50 4.23 -8.75 6.02
C ILE A 50 5.10 -8.46 7.23
N LEU A 51 6.37 -8.12 6.99
CA LEU A 51 7.27 -7.47 7.94
C LEU A 51 7.65 -6.11 7.40
N ARG A 52 7.56 -5.08 8.25
CA ARG A 52 7.85 -3.69 7.89
C ARG A 52 8.68 -3.05 8.99
N LYS A 53 9.65 -2.22 8.59
CA LYS A 53 10.43 -1.40 9.52
C LYS A 53 10.73 -0.04 8.92
N ASP A 54 10.48 1.01 9.69
CA ASP A 54 10.82 2.38 9.33
C ASP A 54 12.30 2.63 9.60
N VAL A 55 12.96 3.34 8.70
CA VAL A 55 14.26 3.96 8.98
C VAL A 55 14.02 5.26 9.73
N GLN A 56 12.97 6.00 9.32
CA GLN A 56 12.46 7.19 10.01
C GLN A 56 11.00 7.42 9.64
N ASP A 57 10.26 8.11 10.49
CA ASP A 57 8.86 8.48 10.21
C ASP A 57 8.76 9.31 8.93
N LEU A 58 7.79 8.95 8.07
CA LEU A 58 7.58 9.53 6.74
C LEU A 58 8.82 9.51 5.84
N GLY A 59 9.81 8.70 6.20
CA GLY A 59 11.08 8.58 5.53
C GLY A 59 11.28 7.25 4.81
N ASP A 60 12.53 6.85 4.72
CA ASP A 60 12.89 5.56 4.15
C ASP A 60 12.34 4.42 5.01
N GLN A 61 11.98 3.33 4.36
CA GLN A 61 11.30 2.19 4.99
C GLN A 61 11.71 0.90 4.29
N THR A 62 11.73 -0.20 5.01
CA THR A 62 11.95 -1.53 4.46
C THR A 62 10.75 -2.43 4.69
N MET A 63 10.48 -3.32 3.74
CA MET A 63 9.35 -4.24 3.79
C MET A 63 9.71 -5.59 3.16
N LEU A 64 9.18 -6.66 3.75
CA LEU A 64 9.22 -8.02 3.21
C LEU A 64 7.82 -8.63 3.28
N VAL A 65 7.43 -9.28 2.20
CA VAL A 65 6.16 -10.00 2.08
C VAL A 65 6.46 -11.45 1.71
N PHE A 66 6.06 -12.38 2.56
CA PHE A 66 6.33 -13.81 2.41
C PHE A 66 5.02 -14.55 2.12
N PHE A 67 4.88 -15.08 0.92
CA PHE A 67 3.70 -15.87 0.54
C PHE A 67 3.77 -17.28 1.11
N SER A 68 2.65 -17.77 1.68
CA SER A 68 2.52 -19.09 2.26
C SER A 68 1.52 -19.98 1.54
N LYS A 69 0.52 -19.40 0.87
CA LYS A 69 -0.55 -20.14 0.14
C LYS A 69 -1.03 -19.36 -1.07
N PRO A 70 -1.54 -20.05 -2.11
CA PRO A 70 -1.52 -21.50 -2.33
C PRO A 70 -0.13 -22.01 -2.75
N SER A 71 -0.01 -23.32 -3.00
CA SER A 71 1.29 -23.96 -3.29
C SER A 71 2.05 -23.36 -4.47
N ASN A 72 1.34 -22.86 -5.50
CA ASN A 72 1.95 -22.26 -6.70
C ASN A 72 2.60 -20.88 -6.46
N VAL A 73 2.29 -20.21 -5.34
CA VAL A 73 2.93 -18.94 -4.94
C VAL A 73 3.69 -19.05 -3.62
N LYS A 74 3.65 -20.23 -2.97
CA LYS A 74 4.36 -20.46 -1.71
C LYS A 74 5.87 -20.16 -1.89
N ASP A 75 6.43 -19.50 -0.89
CA ASP A 75 7.83 -19.08 -0.83
C ASP A 75 8.22 -17.98 -1.83
N THR A 76 7.26 -17.42 -2.58
CA THR A 76 7.44 -16.15 -3.28
C THR A 76 7.63 -15.05 -2.25
N VAL A 77 8.62 -14.19 -2.47
CA VAL A 77 8.93 -13.07 -1.56
C VAL A 77 9.00 -11.76 -2.32
N PHE A 78 8.28 -10.75 -1.82
CA PHE A 78 8.37 -9.38 -2.30
C PHE A 78 9.18 -8.55 -1.30
N ARG A 79 10.22 -7.86 -1.77
CA ARG A 79 11.08 -7.00 -0.95
C ARG A 79 11.04 -5.59 -1.47
N VAL A 80 10.93 -4.62 -0.56
CA VAL A 80 10.93 -3.19 -0.87
C VAL A 80 11.93 -2.46 0.00
N GLU A 81 12.71 -1.60 -0.62
CA GLU A 81 13.43 -0.50 0.03
C GLU A 81 12.80 0.81 -0.45
N LYS A 82 12.00 1.42 0.40
CA LYS A 82 11.33 2.68 0.10
C LYS A 82 12.30 3.84 0.31
N GLN A 83 12.39 4.71 -0.68
CA GLN A 83 13.30 5.86 -0.70
C GLN A 83 12.54 7.14 -1.03
N LEU A 84 12.64 8.16 -0.18
CA LEU A 84 11.93 9.43 -0.41
C LEU A 84 12.53 10.25 -1.55
N GLN A 85 13.84 10.17 -1.75
CA GLN A 85 14.58 11.04 -2.67
C GLN A 85 14.76 10.44 -4.06
N SER A 86 14.33 9.18 -4.25
CA SER A 86 14.45 8.45 -5.50
C SER A 86 13.32 7.42 -5.62
N ASP A 87 13.24 6.72 -6.75
CA ASP A 87 12.33 5.59 -6.89
C ASP A 87 12.67 4.49 -5.88
N ASP A 88 11.62 3.83 -5.36
CA ASP A 88 11.78 2.68 -4.49
C ASP A 88 12.47 1.54 -5.23
N ASN A 89 13.28 0.78 -4.50
CA ASN A 89 13.80 -0.49 -4.99
C ASN A 89 12.82 -1.62 -4.63
N ARG A 90 12.41 -2.40 -5.62
CA ARG A 90 11.49 -3.52 -5.46
C ARG A 90 12.04 -4.77 -6.13
N TRP A 91 11.94 -5.89 -5.44
CA TRP A 91 12.36 -7.20 -5.95
C TRP A 91 11.30 -8.26 -5.64
N LEU A 92 11.17 -9.21 -6.55
CA LEU A 92 10.33 -10.38 -6.38
C LEU A 92 11.18 -11.64 -6.53
N PHE A 93 11.19 -12.49 -5.50
CA PHE A 93 11.80 -13.80 -5.55
C PHE A 93 10.80 -14.84 -6.05
N LEU A 94 11.17 -15.53 -7.11
CA LEU A 94 10.39 -16.61 -7.74
C LEU A 94 11.09 -17.94 -7.43
N PRO A 95 10.63 -18.71 -6.41
CA PRO A 95 11.36 -19.90 -5.94
C PRO A 95 11.47 -21.00 -6.99
N ALA A 96 10.45 -21.19 -7.83
CA ALA A 96 10.48 -22.20 -8.90
C ALA A 96 11.60 -21.97 -9.93
N LEU A 97 12.05 -20.74 -10.10
CA LEU A 97 13.14 -20.35 -11.02
C LEU A 97 14.43 -20.02 -10.29
N ASP A 98 14.44 -20.06 -8.97
CA ASP A 98 15.53 -19.55 -8.11
C ASP A 98 16.01 -18.16 -8.55
N LEU A 99 15.07 -17.30 -8.91
CA LEU A 99 15.31 -15.99 -9.51
C LEU A 99 14.82 -14.86 -8.63
N VAL A 100 15.70 -13.89 -8.35
CA VAL A 100 15.33 -12.57 -7.83
C VAL A 100 15.17 -11.62 -9.01
N LYS A 101 13.93 -11.22 -9.28
CA LYS A 101 13.59 -10.28 -10.34
C LYS A 101 13.41 -8.88 -9.77
N ARG A 102 14.11 -7.90 -10.34
CA ARG A 102 13.83 -6.49 -10.01
C ARG A 102 12.55 -6.02 -10.68
N ILE A 103 11.69 -5.34 -9.93
CA ILE A 103 10.51 -4.63 -10.44
C ILE A 103 10.96 -3.21 -10.75
N SER A 104 10.92 -2.82 -12.03
CA SER A 104 11.32 -1.48 -12.45
C SER A 104 10.31 -0.42 -11.97
N ALA A 105 10.75 0.84 -11.93
CA ALA A 105 9.86 1.96 -11.63
C ALA A 105 8.65 2.03 -12.59
N GLY A 106 8.85 1.65 -13.86
CA GLY A 106 7.78 1.57 -14.86
C GLY A 106 6.73 0.48 -14.60
N ASP A 107 7.08 -0.54 -13.80
CA ASP A 107 6.21 -1.68 -13.49
C ASP A 107 5.58 -1.59 -12.08
N LYS A 108 5.83 -0.53 -11.32
CA LYS A 108 5.32 -0.39 -9.94
C LYS A 108 3.79 -0.38 -9.85
N ARG A 109 3.11 0.06 -10.90
CA ARG A 109 1.65 0.05 -11.02
C ARG A 109 1.16 -1.09 -11.89
N THR A 110 1.68 -2.27 -11.65
CA THR A 110 1.23 -3.55 -12.22
C THR A 110 0.77 -4.48 -11.12
N SER A 111 0.04 -5.53 -11.50
CA SER A 111 -0.61 -6.46 -10.58
C SER A 111 0.36 -7.13 -9.62
N PHE A 112 0.09 -7.00 -8.33
CA PHE A 112 0.78 -7.68 -7.24
C PHE A 112 0.28 -9.12 -7.12
N VAL A 113 1.07 -10.07 -7.60
CA VAL A 113 0.83 -11.52 -7.53
C VAL A 113 -0.59 -11.90 -7.99
N GLY A 114 -1.00 -11.38 -9.13
CA GLY A 114 -2.28 -11.68 -9.77
C GLY A 114 -3.51 -10.99 -9.15
N SER A 115 -3.31 -10.08 -8.19
CA SER A 115 -4.38 -9.34 -7.53
C SER A 115 -4.70 -8.00 -8.21
N HIS A 116 -5.73 -7.31 -7.73
CA HIS A 116 -6.07 -5.94 -8.12
C HIS A 116 -5.24 -4.88 -7.39
N PHE A 117 -4.46 -5.28 -6.37
CA PHE A 117 -3.44 -4.43 -5.78
C PHE A 117 -2.25 -4.31 -6.73
N TYR A 118 -1.65 -3.14 -6.79
CA TYR A 118 -0.38 -2.91 -7.48
C TYR A 118 0.79 -3.01 -6.49
N TYR A 119 2.00 -3.25 -6.97
CA TYR A 119 3.20 -3.22 -6.12
C TYR A 119 3.27 -1.91 -5.33
N GLU A 120 2.96 -0.77 -5.96
CA GLU A 120 2.95 0.54 -5.31
C GLU A 120 1.88 0.66 -4.22
N ASP A 121 0.73 0.00 -4.34
CA ASP A 121 -0.31 0.01 -3.31
C ASP A 121 0.16 -0.68 -2.03
N VAL A 122 0.94 -1.75 -2.16
CA VAL A 122 1.44 -2.53 -1.01
C VAL A 122 2.47 -1.73 -0.23
N SER A 123 3.38 -1.04 -0.91
CA SER A 123 4.44 -0.25 -0.28
C SER A 123 4.06 1.20 0.00
N GLY A 124 2.99 1.69 -0.63
CA GLY A 124 2.56 3.09 -0.56
C GLY A 124 3.20 3.98 -1.62
N ARG A 125 2.37 4.81 -2.25
CA ARG A 125 2.82 5.83 -3.19
C ARG A 125 3.51 6.97 -2.44
N ASN A 126 4.65 7.43 -2.96
CA ASN A 126 5.35 8.59 -2.40
C ASN A 126 4.50 9.85 -2.64
N PRO A 127 4.05 10.57 -1.59
CA PRO A 127 3.25 11.79 -1.75
C PRO A 127 3.95 12.89 -2.54
N ASN A 128 5.28 12.86 -2.61
CA ASN A 128 6.04 13.83 -3.40
C ASN A 128 5.85 13.69 -4.91
N GLU A 129 5.27 12.59 -5.37
CA GLU A 129 4.96 12.36 -6.79
C GLU A 129 3.69 13.08 -7.27
N ASP A 130 2.90 13.64 -6.34
CA ASP A 130 1.61 14.24 -6.65
C ASP A 130 1.50 15.69 -6.15
N ASN A 131 0.62 16.44 -6.80
CA ASN A 131 0.12 17.72 -6.31
C ASN A 131 -1.27 17.50 -5.72
N PHE A 132 -1.55 18.13 -4.58
CA PHE A 132 -2.78 17.95 -3.82
C PHE A 132 -3.56 19.26 -3.68
N SER A 133 -4.89 19.16 -3.76
CA SER A 133 -5.82 20.26 -3.45
C SER A 133 -6.95 19.76 -2.57
N LEU A 134 -7.31 20.55 -1.56
CA LEU A 134 -8.47 20.30 -0.71
C LEU A 134 -9.72 20.77 -1.47
N ASP A 135 -10.60 19.83 -1.81
CA ASP A 135 -11.85 20.15 -2.51
C ASP A 135 -12.96 20.57 -1.56
N SER A 136 -13.08 19.82 -0.47
CA SER A 136 -14.10 20.07 0.55
C SER A 136 -13.74 19.37 1.86
N GLU A 137 -14.40 19.79 2.93
CA GLU A 137 -14.37 19.12 4.21
C GLU A 137 -15.74 19.26 4.89
N ASP A 138 -16.07 18.26 5.69
CA ASP A 138 -17.23 18.31 6.61
C ASP A 138 -16.75 18.06 8.05
N SER A 139 -17.68 17.73 8.96
CA SER A 139 -17.35 17.48 10.37
C SER A 139 -16.48 16.23 10.58
N SER A 140 -16.47 15.28 9.63
CA SER A 140 -15.87 13.96 9.78
C SER A 140 -14.75 13.64 8.77
N THR A 141 -14.77 14.27 7.60
CA THR A 141 -13.85 13.93 6.51
C THR A 141 -13.24 15.13 5.80
N TYR A 142 -12.08 14.88 5.16
CA TYR A 142 -11.51 15.71 4.12
C TYR A 142 -11.68 15.00 2.78
N THR A 143 -11.97 15.77 1.72
CA THR A 143 -11.94 15.29 0.32
C THR A 143 -10.85 16.03 -0.42
N ILE A 144 -9.87 15.29 -0.94
CA ILE A 144 -8.68 15.85 -1.59
C ILE A 144 -8.52 15.24 -2.97
N THR A 145 -8.27 16.10 -3.96
CA THR A 145 -7.86 15.68 -5.32
C THR A 145 -6.34 15.69 -5.42
N ALA A 146 -5.79 14.63 -5.98
CA ALA A 146 -4.38 14.46 -6.26
C ALA A 146 -4.14 14.30 -7.77
N SER A 147 -3.16 15.02 -8.30
CA SER A 147 -2.75 14.95 -9.70
C SER A 147 -1.27 14.59 -9.79
N PRO A 148 -0.86 13.65 -10.64
CA PRO A 148 0.53 13.26 -10.76
C PRO A 148 1.38 14.42 -11.31
N LYS A 149 2.57 14.62 -10.74
CA LYS A 149 3.56 15.58 -11.28
C LYS A 149 4.12 15.10 -12.62
N ASP A 150 4.22 13.79 -12.80
CA ASP A 150 4.60 13.13 -14.05
C ASP A 150 3.43 12.30 -14.59
N PRO A 151 2.57 12.88 -15.45
CA PRO A 151 1.39 12.18 -15.98
C PRO A 151 1.74 10.96 -16.86
N GLN A 152 2.96 10.89 -17.38
CA GLN A 152 3.40 9.77 -18.23
C GLN A 152 3.76 8.52 -17.41
N SER A 153 3.98 8.66 -16.11
CA SER A 153 4.40 7.57 -15.21
C SER A 153 3.24 6.74 -14.67
N VAL A 154 1.99 7.15 -14.91
CA VAL A 154 0.79 6.53 -14.32
C VAL A 154 -0.32 6.37 -15.35
N GLU A 155 -1.25 5.45 -15.08
CA GLU A 155 -2.40 5.17 -15.94
C GLU A 155 -3.61 6.08 -15.67
N PHE A 156 -3.59 6.83 -14.58
CA PHE A 156 -4.69 7.73 -14.19
C PHE A 156 -4.39 9.20 -14.53
N ASN A 157 -5.43 10.00 -14.66
CA ASN A 157 -5.33 11.47 -14.77
C ASN A 157 -5.22 12.11 -13.38
N HIS A 158 -6.09 11.70 -12.46
CA HIS A 158 -6.13 12.16 -11.08
C HIS A 158 -6.81 11.11 -10.21
N TYR A 159 -6.70 11.27 -8.90
CA TYR A 159 -7.51 10.52 -7.95
C TYR A 159 -8.09 11.44 -6.87
N VAL A 160 -9.21 11.01 -6.31
CA VAL A 160 -9.88 11.69 -5.20
C VAL A 160 -9.81 10.79 -3.99
N VAL A 161 -9.29 11.31 -2.89
CA VAL A 161 -9.16 10.59 -1.62
C VAL A 161 -10.02 11.25 -0.55
N THR A 162 -10.77 10.42 0.17
CA THR A 162 -11.52 10.80 1.37
C THR A 162 -10.77 10.33 2.60
N ILE A 163 -10.45 11.25 3.51
CA ILE A 163 -9.66 11.00 4.71
C ILE A 163 -10.51 11.25 5.95
N ASP A 164 -10.54 10.27 6.85
CA ASP A 164 -11.23 10.37 8.13
C ASP A 164 -10.46 11.33 9.07
N LYS A 165 -11.15 12.35 9.60
CA LYS A 165 -10.55 13.34 10.51
C LYS A 165 -10.17 12.77 11.87
N GLN A 166 -10.85 11.71 12.31
CA GLN A 166 -10.64 11.13 13.64
C GLN A 166 -9.30 10.41 13.74
N ASN A 167 -8.92 9.66 12.70
CA ASN A 167 -7.72 8.81 12.71
C ASN A 167 -6.75 9.07 11.57
N SER A 168 -7.06 10.01 10.69
CA SER A 168 -6.29 10.38 9.49
C SER A 168 -6.19 9.28 8.42
N LEU A 169 -6.94 8.19 8.54
CA LEU A 169 -6.92 7.12 7.54
C LEU A 169 -7.64 7.53 6.26
N PRO A 170 -7.02 7.29 5.08
CA PRO A 170 -7.76 7.30 3.82
C PRO A 170 -8.78 6.15 3.82
N ILE A 171 -10.06 6.49 3.67
CA ILE A 171 -11.15 5.50 3.72
C ILE A 171 -11.69 5.13 2.36
N GLU A 172 -11.50 5.99 1.38
CA GLU A 172 -11.89 5.76 -0.01
C GLU A 172 -10.96 6.52 -0.94
N THR A 173 -10.53 5.89 -2.03
CA THR A 173 -9.75 6.52 -3.10
C THR A 173 -10.30 6.07 -4.44
N THR A 174 -10.68 7.01 -5.30
CA THR A 174 -11.18 6.74 -6.65
C THR A 174 -10.22 7.34 -7.67
N TYR A 175 -9.77 6.50 -8.62
CA TYR A 175 -8.90 6.90 -9.71
C TYR A 175 -9.71 7.15 -10.98
N TYR A 176 -9.39 8.22 -11.69
CA TYR A 176 -10.06 8.66 -12.90
C TYR A 176 -9.11 8.66 -14.10
N ASP A 177 -9.62 8.28 -15.26
CA ASP A 177 -8.87 8.37 -16.51
C ASP A 177 -8.90 9.80 -17.10
N HIS A 178 -8.29 9.99 -18.28
CA HIS A 178 -8.23 11.28 -18.95
C HIS A 178 -9.58 11.78 -19.49
N ASN A 179 -10.61 10.94 -19.47
CA ASN A 179 -11.99 11.29 -19.83
C ASN A 179 -12.88 11.47 -18.59
N ASP A 180 -12.30 11.68 -17.41
CA ASP A 180 -13.00 11.80 -16.13
C ASP A 180 -13.88 10.59 -15.77
N ARG A 181 -13.57 9.42 -16.33
CA ARG A 181 -14.26 8.18 -15.99
C ARG A 181 -13.54 7.49 -14.84
N ALA A 182 -14.31 7.11 -13.82
CA ALA A 182 -13.80 6.34 -12.70
C ALA A 182 -13.40 4.91 -13.17
N ILE A 183 -12.14 4.54 -12.95
CA ILE A 183 -11.57 3.28 -13.45
C ILE A 183 -11.18 2.32 -12.32
N ARG A 184 -10.85 2.81 -11.14
CA ARG A 184 -10.35 2.02 -10.03
C ARG A 184 -10.75 2.66 -8.71
N LYS A 185 -11.12 1.84 -7.73
CA LYS A 185 -11.55 2.32 -6.42
C LYS A 185 -10.96 1.47 -5.30
N MET A 186 -10.36 2.12 -4.32
CA MET A 186 -9.96 1.51 -3.07
C MET A 186 -10.96 1.92 -1.98
N THR A 187 -11.43 0.96 -1.18
CA THR A 187 -12.38 1.18 -0.09
C THR A 187 -11.88 0.49 1.17
N VAL A 188 -11.85 1.20 2.28
CA VAL A 188 -11.65 0.62 3.61
C VAL A 188 -12.98 0.07 4.10
N LEU A 189 -13.01 -1.23 4.43
CA LEU A 189 -14.22 -1.93 4.87
C LEU A 189 -14.27 -2.09 6.40
N GLN A 190 -13.12 -2.15 7.07
CA GLN A 190 -13.06 -2.31 8.52
C GLN A 190 -11.77 -1.72 9.08
N VAL A 191 -11.92 -1.00 10.18
CA VAL A 191 -10.83 -0.46 11.00
C VAL A 191 -10.96 -1.01 12.41
N GLN A 192 -9.84 -1.40 13.01
CA GLN A 192 -9.75 -1.79 14.42
C GLN A 192 -8.67 -0.98 15.11
N GLU A 193 -8.85 -0.73 16.39
CA GLU A 193 -7.79 -0.18 17.23
C GLU A 193 -6.93 -1.34 17.76
N ILE A 194 -5.61 -1.27 17.50
CA ILE A 194 -4.62 -2.26 17.93
C ILE A 194 -3.51 -1.48 18.63
N ASP A 195 -3.31 -1.76 19.91
CA ASP A 195 -2.33 -1.05 20.76
C ASP A 195 -2.47 0.48 20.70
N GLY A 196 -3.71 0.98 20.63
CA GLY A 196 -4.01 2.41 20.51
C GLY A 196 -3.85 2.98 19.11
N ILE A 197 -3.56 2.16 18.11
CA ILE A 197 -3.37 2.56 16.71
C ILE A 197 -4.56 2.13 15.86
N ALA A 198 -5.22 3.10 15.19
CA ALA A 198 -6.26 2.80 14.22
C ALA A 198 -5.65 2.05 13.02
N THR A 199 -6.09 0.84 12.79
CA THR A 199 -5.53 -0.09 11.81
C THR A 199 -6.59 -0.55 10.83
N VAL A 200 -6.32 -0.39 9.53
CA VAL A 200 -7.16 -0.99 8.48
C VAL A 200 -6.95 -2.50 8.49
N VAL A 201 -7.99 -3.25 8.83
CA VAL A 201 -7.95 -4.72 8.86
C VAL A 201 -8.68 -5.36 7.69
N LYS A 202 -9.44 -4.57 6.94
CA LYS A 202 -10.13 -5.03 5.74
C LYS A 202 -10.27 -3.90 4.74
N SER A 203 -9.85 -4.14 3.51
CA SER A 203 -9.95 -3.18 2.41
C SER A 203 -10.23 -3.91 1.09
N ARG A 204 -10.67 -3.18 0.09
CA ARG A 204 -10.98 -3.71 -1.23
C ARG A 204 -10.49 -2.78 -2.31
N ILE A 205 -9.91 -3.34 -3.36
CA ILE A 205 -9.66 -2.64 -4.62
C ILE A 205 -10.57 -3.22 -5.69
N THR A 206 -11.34 -2.37 -6.35
CA THR A 206 -12.26 -2.72 -7.41
C THR A 206 -11.80 -2.14 -8.74
N ASN A 207 -11.78 -2.97 -9.77
CA ASN A 207 -11.71 -2.52 -11.16
C ASN A 207 -13.12 -2.11 -11.59
N LEU A 208 -13.35 -0.81 -11.78
CA LEU A 208 -14.68 -0.28 -12.10
C LEU A 208 -15.12 -0.53 -13.55
N ASN A 209 -14.20 -0.99 -14.41
CA ASN A 209 -14.56 -1.34 -15.80
C ASN A 209 -15.33 -2.66 -15.89
N ASN A 210 -15.07 -3.62 -15.01
CA ASN A 210 -15.68 -4.94 -15.03
C ASN A 210 -16.17 -5.43 -13.66
N ASN A 211 -16.06 -4.61 -12.61
CA ASN A 211 -16.44 -4.90 -11.22
C ASN A 211 -15.70 -6.09 -10.58
N SER A 212 -14.60 -6.55 -11.17
CA SER A 212 -13.69 -7.48 -10.49
C SER A 212 -12.97 -6.78 -9.34
N TYR A 213 -12.58 -7.52 -8.32
CA TYR A 213 -11.98 -6.92 -7.14
C TYR A 213 -11.06 -7.87 -6.38
N THR A 214 -10.22 -7.32 -5.54
CA THR A 214 -9.48 -8.03 -4.51
C THR A 214 -9.80 -7.45 -3.15
N GLU A 215 -10.16 -8.31 -2.20
CA GLU A 215 -10.33 -7.96 -0.80
C GLU A 215 -9.10 -8.39 -0.01
N MET A 216 -8.53 -7.47 0.74
CA MET A 216 -7.39 -7.68 1.63
C MET A 216 -7.89 -7.72 3.07
N GLN A 217 -7.50 -8.76 3.81
CA GLN A 217 -7.81 -8.93 5.22
C GLN A 217 -6.51 -9.12 6.00
N PHE A 218 -6.38 -8.41 7.13
CA PHE A 218 -5.25 -8.54 8.04
C PHE A 218 -5.71 -9.11 9.37
N ARG A 219 -4.85 -9.95 9.95
CA ARG A 219 -4.99 -10.46 11.32
C ARG A 219 -3.63 -10.54 12.00
N ASN A 220 -3.64 -10.72 13.31
CA ASN A 220 -2.42 -10.81 14.12
C ASN A 220 -1.46 -9.65 13.86
N VAL A 221 -2.02 -8.46 13.69
CA VAL A 221 -1.24 -7.25 13.50
C VAL A 221 -0.52 -6.91 14.80
N LYS A 222 0.78 -6.68 14.71
CA LYS A 222 1.65 -6.32 15.84
C LYS A 222 2.51 -5.15 15.44
N TYR A 223 2.68 -4.22 16.37
CA TYR A 223 3.54 -3.04 16.21
C TYR A 223 4.69 -3.05 17.20
N ASN A 224 5.76 -2.34 16.89
CA ASN A 224 6.90 -2.10 17.79
C ASN A 224 7.54 -3.39 18.33
N LEU A 225 7.84 -4.31 17.42
CA LEU A 225 8.42 -5.62 17.74
C LEU A 225 9.94 -5.58 17.97
N GLY A 226 10.61 -4.51 17.53
CA GLY A 226 12.06 -4.43 17.53
C GLY A 226 12.73 -5.33 16.50
N LEU A 227 12.17 -5.39 15.30
CA LEU A 227 12.70 -6.21 14.20
C LEU A 227 14.16 -5.81 13.89
N PRO A 228 15.10 -6.77 13.79
CA PRO A 228 16.48 -6.45 13.43
C PRO A 228 16.59 -5.95 11.98
N ASP A 229 17.44 -4.95 11.74
CA ASP A 229 17.71 -4.45 10.37
C ASP A 229 18.22 -5.56 9.45
N SER A 230 18.97 -6.51 10.00
CA SER A 230 19.60 -7.60 9.26
C SER A 230 18.63 -8.53 8.54
N ILE A 231 17.36 -8.61 8.98
CA ILE A 231 16.37 -9.45 8.29
C ILE A 231 15.86 -8.83 6.98
N PHE A 232 15.98 -7.52 6.81
CA PHE A 232 15.55 -6.80 5.60
C PHE A 232 16.66 -6.83 4.54
N SER A 233 17.01 -8.02 4.08
CA SER A 233 18.12 -8.26 3.15
C SER A 233 17.69 -9.21 2.03
N GLU A 234 18.46 -9.26 0.95
CA GLU A 234 18.24 -10.21 -0.13
C GLU A 234 18.31 -11.66 0.35
N ARG A 235 19.20 -11.95 1.33
CA ARG A 235 19.30 -13.29 1.93
C ARG A 235 17.97 -13.78 2.48
N SER A 236 17.18 -12.92 3.11
CA SER A 236 15.88 -13.29 3.70
C SER A 236 14.85 -13.68 2.65
N MET A 237 15.04 -13.31 1.38
CA MET A 237 14.18 -13.77 0.29
C MET A 237 14.34 -15.26 0.02
N ARG A 238 15.56 -15.81 0.16
CA ARG A 238 15.86 -17.23 -0.04
C ARG A 238 15.81 -18.04 1.25
N THR A 239 16.16 -17.41 2.37
CA THR A 239 16.15 -18.01 3.71
C THR A 239 15.31 -17.11 4.62
N PRO A 240 13.97 -17.31 4.66
CA PRO A 240 13.08 -16.49 5.46
C PRO A 240 13.43 -16.48 6.95
N PRO A 241 13.26 -15.35 7.65
CA PRO A 241 13.54 -15.23 9.08
C PRO A 241 12.44 -15.86 9.92
N LYS A 242 12.46 -17.18 10.07
CA LYS A 242 11.39 -17.99 10.71
C LYS A 242 10.99 -17.49 12.08
N ALA A 243 11.92 -17.00 12.88
CA ALA A 243 11.63 -16.48 14.22
C ALA A 243 10.61 -15.32 14.24
N TRP A 244 10.38 -14.67 13.10
CA TRP A 244 9.48 -13.51 12.95
C TRP A 244 8.24 -13.81 12.11
N LEU A 245 8.09 -15.04 11.62
CA LEU A 245 7.01 -15.43 10.71
C LEU A 245 5.99 -16.39 11.36
N ASP A 246 6.27 -16.90 12.57
CA ASP A 246 5.43 -17.84 13.32
C ASP A 246 4.54 -17.12 14.36
#